data_154cfc54d5cfefe253840347a9d46725
#
_entry.id   154cfc54d5cfefe253840347a9d46725
#
_cell.length_a   1.000
_cell.length_b   1.000
_cell.length_c   1.000
_cell.angle_alpha   90.00
_cell.angle_beta   90.00
_cell.angle_gamma   90.00
#
_symmetry.space_group_name_H-M   'P 1'
#
loop_
_entity.id
_entity.type
_entity.pdbx_description
1 polymer ?
#
loop_
_entity_poly.entity_id
_entity_poly.type
_entity_poly.pdbx_seq_one_letter_code
_entity_poly.pdbx_strand_id
1 'polypeptide(L)'
;GWKLHKDSEAASAAAGDDDTVAVAPVGPQFNADSAYAFTAAQCSFGPRTMNSTAHDNCEKWIISKFKSYGLEVKTQKADLKGIDGEVFHSTNIIASYNPKAATRILVSAHWDSRPWADNDPDSTKHNEPVMAANDGASGVAVMLELARVLSADKKLSKDIGVDFVCFDAEDSGKDGDDDSWALGAQYFAAHQPEGLSWNYGILLDMVGGQGAQFYREGMSMQYASSIVRKVWRAARQAGYGSFFPNDDG
;
A
#
# COMPACT_ATOMS: atom_id res chain seq x y z
N GLY A 1 -13.15 -19.73 -18.78
CA GLY A 1 -12.10 -20.70 -18.75
C GLY A 1 -10.81 -20.09 -19.24
N TRP A 2 -9.91 -19.75 -18.35
CA TRP A 2 -8.58 -19.26 -18.69
C TRP A 2 -7.68 -20.45 -18.97
N LYS A 3 -7.09 -20.52 -20.17
CA LYS A 3 -6.03 -21.48 -20.50
C LYS A 3 -4.69 -20.89 -20.04
N LEU A 4 -4.10 -21.48 -19.02
CA LEU A 4 -2.70 -21.26 -18.66
C LEU A 4 -1.81 -22.00 -19.67
N HIS A 5 -0.96 -21.29 -20.40
CA HIS A 5 0.16 -21.88 -21.10
C HIS A 5 1.23 -22.28 -20.07
N LYS A 6 1.49 -23.59 -19.99
CA LYS A 6 2.69 -24.12 -19.36
C LYS A 6 3.85 -23.94 -20.33
N ASP A 7 4.78 -23.08 -20.01
CA ASP A 7 6.11 -23.08 -20.63
C ASP A 7 7.17 -23.45 -19.61
N SER A 8 7.77 -24.58 -19.92
CA SER A 8 9.09 -25.13 -19.58
C SER A 8 9.76 -24.68 -18.27
N GLU A 9 9.89 -25.65 -17.37
CA GLU A 9 10.91 -25.72 -16.33
C GLU A 9 12.31 -25.62 -16.94
N ALA A 10 12.98 -24.49 -16.77
CA ALA A 10 14.42 -24.42 -16.79
C ALA A 10 14.90 -24.53 -15.35
N ALA A 11 15.64 -25.57 -15.04
CA ALA A 11 16.28 -25.81 -13.77
C ALA A 11 17.13 -24.58 -13.38
N SER A 12 16.66 -23.82 -12.41
CA SER A 12 17.41 -22.77 -11.76
C SER A 12 18.39 -23.44 -10.78
N ALA A 13 19.66 -23.49 -11.16
CA ALA A 13 20.74 -23.73 -10.23
C ALA A 13 20.60 -22.76 -9.04
N ALA A 14 20.65 -23.28 -7.82
CA ALA A 14 20.72 -22.49 -6.61
C ALA A 14 21.97 -21.59 -6.69
N ALA A 15 21.77 -20.33 -7.08
CA ALA A 15 22.76 -19.29 -6.87
C ALA A 15 22.81 -19.06 -5.37
N GLY A 16 23.92 -19.43 -4.73
CA GLY A 16 24.18 -19.11 -3.32
C GLY A 16 23.98 -17.61 -3.13
N ASP A 17 23.26 -17.28 -2.09
CA ASP A 17 23.01 -15.91 -1.64
C ASP A 17 24.38 -15.33 -1.19
N ASP A 18 25.10 -14.70 -2.09
CA ASP A 18 26.37 -14.03 -1.75
C ASP A 18 26.05 -12.67 -1.11
N ASP A 19 25.72 -12.73 0.18
CA ASP A 19 25.34 -11.58 1.02
C ASP A 19 26.54 -10.69 1.39
N THR A 20 27.70 -10.87 0.80
CA THR A 20 28.94 -10.24 1.26
C THR A 20 29.27 -8.90 0.59
N VAL A 21 28.52 -8.46 -0.42
CA VAL A 21 28.76 -7.17 -1.07
C VAL A 21 27.74 -6.14 -0.58
N ALA A 22 28.17 -5.24 0.30
CA ALA A 22 27.41 -4.04 0.63
C ALA A 22 27.32 -3.15 -0.61
N VAL A 23 26.23 -3.28 -1.36
CA VAL A 23 25.92 -2.38 -2.47
C VAL A 23 25.21 -1.16 -1.88
N ALA A 24 25.75 0.04 -2.15
CA ALA A 24 25.09 1.27 -1.73
C ALA A 24 23.68 1.36 -2.34
N PRO A 25 22.67 1.86 -1.59
CA PRO A 25 21.32 2.03 -2.11
C PRO A 25 21.34 2.85 -3.39
N VAL A 26 20.67 2.36 -4.42
CA VAL A 26 20.50 3.07 -5.69
C VAL A 26 19.17 3.83 -5.64
N GLY A 27 19.23 5.14 -5.44
CA GLY A 27 18.02 5.98 -5.44
C GLY A 27 18.11 7.15 -4.48
N PRO A 28 17.06 8.00 -4.47
CA PRO A 28 16.96 9.09 -3.51
C PRO A 28 16.78 8.56 -2.10
N GLN A 29 17.28 9.32 -1.13
CA GLN A 29 17.15 8.95 0.28
C GLN A 29 15.72 9.20 0.76
N PHE A 30 15.11 8.17 1.33
CA PHE A 30 13.84 8.25 2.03
C PHE A 30 14.00 9.02 3.34
N ASN A 31 13.07 9.92 3.65
CA ASN A 31 13.05 10.69 4.89
C ASN A 31 11.98 10.16 5.83
N ALA A 32 12.39 9.47 6.88
CA ALA A 32 11.50 8.89 7.87
C ALA A 32 10.70 9.95 8.65
N ASP A 33 11.30 11.11 8.95
CA ASP A 33 10.60 12.19 9.66
C ASP A 33 9.47 12.78 8.81
N SER A 34 9.66 12.88 7.49
CA SER A 34 8.60 13.29 6.57
C SER A 34 7.45 12.27 6.56
N ALA A 35 7.76 10.98 6.49
CA ALA A 35 6.74 9.93 6.54
C ALA A 35 5.99 9.94 7.88
N TYR A 36 6.69 10.10 8.99
CA TYR A 36 6.06 10.25 10.30
C TYR A 36 5.13 11.48 10.35
N ALA A 37 5.57 12.62 9.83
CA ALA A 37 4.76 13.83 9.76
C ALA A 37 3.49 13.63 8.90
N PHE A 38 3.57 12.86 7.81
CA PHE A 38 2.40 12.52 6.99
C PHE A 38 1.43 11.58 7.71
N THR A 39 1.93 10.65 8.53
CA THR A 39 1.10 9.82 9.41
C THR A 39 0.37 10.69 10.43
N ALA A 40 1.09 11.56 11.13
CA ALA A 40 0.52 12.48 12.12
C ALA A 40 -0.53 13.41 11.50
N ALA A 41 -0.29 13.91 10.29
CA ALA A 41 -1.25 14.76 9.58
C ALA A 41 -2.56 14.03 9.27
N GLN A 42 -2.51 12.77 8.83
CA GLN A 42 -3.72 11.97 8.62
C GLN A 42 -4.48 11.75 9.93
N CYS A 43 -3.78 11.42 11.02
CA CYS A 43 -4.38 11.24 12.33
C CYS A 43 -5.00 12.54 12.89
N SER A 44 -4.48 13.71 12.50
CA SER A 44 -5.01 15.00 12.97
C SER A 44 -6.44 15.30 12.51
N PHE A 45 -6.93 14.60 11.45
CA PHE A 45 -8.33 14.69 11.03
C PHE A 45 -9.25 13.87 11.94
N GLY A 46 -8.73 12.95 12.73
CA GLY A 46 -9.46 11.95 13.49
C GLY A 46 -9.53 10.60 12.77
N PRO A 47 -10.28 9.65 13.33
CA PRO A 47 -10.56 8.37 12.68
C PRO A 47 -11.22 8.59 11.31
N ARG A 48 -10.62 8.04 10.25
CA ARG A 48 -11.12 8.16 8.86
C ARG A 48 -12.11 7.05 8.57
N THR A 49 -13.10 6.87 9.44
CA THR A 49 -14.18 5.89 9.24
C THR A 49 -15.05 6.29 8.06
N MET A 50 -15.59 5.30 7.37
CA MET A 50 -16.43 5.55 6.21
C MET A 50 -17.56 6.55 6.50
N ASN A 51 -17.86 7.41 5.53
CA ASN A 51 -18.90 8.45 5.60
C ASN A 51 -18.69 9.54 6.68
N SER A 52 -17.52 9.61 7.32
CA SER A 52 -17.24 10.63 8.34
C SER A 52 -16.64 11.91 7.74
N THR A 53 -16.80 13.03 8.44
CA THR A 53 -16.14 14.29 8.07
C THR A 53 -14.61 14.17 8.09
N ALA A 54 -14.04 13.37 9.00
CA ALA A 54 -12.60 13.10 9.04
C ALA A 54 -12.13 12.39 7.78
N HIS A 55 -12.89 11.42 7.28
CA HIS A 55 -12.67 10.72 6.03
C HIS A 55 -12.67 11.71 4.84
N ASP A 56 -13.73 12.50 4.69
CA ASP A 56 -13.84 13.49 3.61
C ASP A 56 -12.70 14.51 3.59
N ASN A 57 -12.26 14.97 4.76
CA ASN A 57 -11.18 15.94 4.87
C ASN A 57 -9.81 15.31 4.58
N CYS A 58 -9.59 14.08 5.03
CA CYS A 58 -8.37 13.33 4.75
C CYS A 58 -8.25 12.98 3.26
N GLU A 59 -9.35 12.58 2.59
CA GLU A 59 -9.40 12.39 1.12
C GLU A 59 -8.84 13.59 0.39
N LYS A 60 -9.38 14.78 0.69
CA LYS A 60 -8.97 16.04 0.06
C LYS A 60 -7.49 16.34 0.32
N TRP A 61 -7.03 16.08 1.52
CA TRP A 61 -5.64 16.31 1.91
C TRP A 61 -4.68 15.35 1.16
N ILE A 62 -4.97 14.05 1.09
CA ILE A 62 -4.16 13.06 0.36
C ILE A 62 -4.05 13.45 -1.11
N ILE A 63 -5.18 13.77 -1.75
CA ILE A 63 -5.23 14.22 -3.15
C ILE A 63 -4.36 15.46 -3.36
N SER A 64 -4.50 16.46 -2.47
CA SER A 64 -3.72 17.69 -2.51
C SER A 64 -2.22 17.43 -2.39
N LYS A 65 -1.82 16.50 -1.50
CA LYS A 65 -0.41 16.13 -1.32
C LYS A 65 0.20 15.51 -2.57
N PHE A 66 -0.43 14.51 -3.15
CA PHE A 66 0.07 13.92 -4.39
C PHE A 66 0.16 14.95 -5.53
N LYS A 67 -0.86 15.81 -5.68
CA LYS A 67 -0.84 16.90 -6.67
C LYS A 67 0.30 17.89 -6.43
N SER A 68 0.63 18.19 -5.18
CA SER A 68 1.71 19.12 -4.83
C SER A 68 3.10 18.61 -5.26
N TYR A 69 3.25 17.29 -5.43
CA TYR A 69 4.46 16.66 -5.96
C TYR A 69 4.44 16.51 -7.50
N GLY A 70 3.40 17.02 -8.14
CA GLY A 70 3.29 17.01 -9.61
C GLY A 70 2.75 15.70 -10.18
N LEU A 71 2.16 14.81 -9.37
CA LEU A 71 1.52 13.61 -9.88
C LEU A 71 0.16 13.92 -10.51
N GLU A 72 -0.20 13.14 -11.52
CA GLU A 72 -1.56 13.09 -12.03
C GLU A 72 -2.43 12.30 -11.05
N VAL A 73 -3.51 12.92 -10.54
CA VAL A 73 -4.39 12.27 -9.57
C VAL A 73 -5.78 12.09 -10.14
N LYS A 74 -6.26 10.85 -10.12
CA LYS A 74 -7.64 10.45 -10.43
C LYS A 74 -8.29 9.84 -9.19
N THR A 75 -9.62 9.90 -9.14
CA THR A 75 -10.41 9.24 -8.11
C THR A 75 -11.35 8.24 -8.76
N GLN A 76 -11.52 7.10 -8.11
CA GLN A 76 -12.53 6.10 -8.48
C GLN A 76 -13.55 6.05 -7.35
N LYS A 77 -14.74 6.57 -7.60
CA LYS A 77 -15.82 6.65 -6.62
C LYS A 77 -16.84 5.54 -6.84
N ALA A 78 -17.30 4.96 -5.75
CA ALA A 78 -18.32 3.91 -5.76
C ALA A 78 -19.13 3.93 -4.48
N ASP A 79 -20.41 3.61 -4.59
CA ASP A 79 -21.27 3.28 -3.46
C ASP A 79 -21.12 1.79 -3.18
N LEU A 80 -20.50 1.45 -2.07
CA LEU A 80 -20.23 0.07 -1.66
C LEU A 80 -21.12 -0.31 -0.48
N LYS A 81 -21.51 -1.57 -0.41
CA LYS A 81 -22.39 -2.04 0.64
C LYS A 81 -21.57 -2.64 1.79
N GLY A 82 -21.65 -2.01 2.96
CA GLY A 82 -21.09 -2.53 4.19
C GLY A 82 -21.86 -3.72 4.76
N ILE A 83 -21.33 -4.33 5.81
CA ILE A 83 -21.86 -5.57 6.43
C ILE A 83 -23.29 -5.45 6.95
N ASP A 84 -23.67 -4.27 7.47
CA ASP A 84 -25.00 -4.00 8.02
C ASP A 84 -25.96 -3.39 6.97
N GLY A 85 -25.54 -3.40 5.70
CA GLY A 85 -26.31 -2.82 4.60
C GLY A 85 -26.16 -1.32 4.45
N GLU A 86 -25.33 -0.68 5.26
CA GLU A 86 -24.93 0.71 5.10
C GLU A 86 -24.26 0.94 3.75
N VAL A 87 -24.52 2.08 3.13
CA VAL A 87 -23.83 2.48 1.89
C VAL A 87 -22.60 3.31 2.24
N PHE A 88 -21.45 2.81 1.86
CA PHE A 88 -20.18 3.51 1.95
C PHE A 88 -19.91 4.31 0.68
N HIS A 89 -19.79 5.63 0.80
CA HIS A 89 -19.36 6.50 -0.30
C HIS A 89 -17.85 6.44 -0.44
N SER A 90 -17.37 5.40 -1.12
CA SER A 90 -15.97 5.06 -1.22
C SER A 90 -15.25 5.86 -2.30
N THR A 91 -13.99 6.21 -2.03
CA THR A 91 -13.08 6.87 -2.97
C THR A 91 -11.71 6.21 -2.98
N ASN A 92 -11.42 5.40 -3.99
CA ASN A 92 -10.03 5.01 -4.27
C ASN A 92 -9.30 6.19 -4.93
N ILE A 93 -8.09 6.50 -4.45
CA ILE A 93 -7.26 7.59 -4.97
C ILE A 93 -6.11 6.98 -5.76
N ILE A 94 -5.93 7.40 -7.01
CA ILE A 94 -4.91 6.91 -7.92
C ILE A 94 -4.00 8.07 -8.29
N ALA A 95 -2.74 8.04 -7.86
CA ALA A 95 -1.75 9.07 -8.14
C ALA A 95 -0.63 8.49 -9.00
N SER A 96 -0.45 9.03 -10.21
CA SER A 96 0.47 8.49 -11.21
C SER A 96 1.71 9.36 -11.35
N TYR A 97 2.87 8.76 -11.08
CA TYR A 97 4.18 9.28 -11.44
C TYR A 97 4.57 8.72 -12.82
N ASN A 98 5.09 9.56 -13.73
CA ASN A 98 5.37 9.21 -15.13
C ASN A 98 4.18 8.47 -15.78
N PRO A 99 3.02 9.11 -15.94
CA PRO A 99 1.79 8.42 -16.38
C PRO A 99 1.87 7.84 -17.80
N LYS A 100 2.84 8.29 -18.60
CA LYS A 100 3.06 7.82 -19.99
C LYS A 100 4.07 6.67 -20.09
N ALA A 101 4.70 6.27 -19.00
CA ALA A 101 5.67 5.18 -19.02
C ALA A 101 5.01 3.84 -19.30
N ALA A 102 5.64 3.03 -20.17
CA ALA A 102 5.11 1.72 -20.57
C ALA A 102 5.30 0.65 -19.48
N THR A 103 6.38 0.73 -18.70
CA THR A 103 6.65 -0.16 -17.57
C THR A 103 6.13 0.48 -16.30
N ARG A 104 5.15 -0.14 -15.65
CA ARG A 104 4.51 0.44 -14.47
C ARG A 104 4.56 -0.49 -13.28
N ILE A 105 4.69 0.10 -12.11
CA ILE A 105 4.68 -0.57 -10.80
C ILE A 105 3.51 0.02 -10.00
N LEU A 106 2.75 -0.85 -9.34
CA LEU A 106 1.71 -0.45 -8.40
C LEU A 106 2.29 -0.43 -6.98
N VAL A 107 2.07 0.66 -6.25
CA VAL A 107 2.28 0.71 -4.80
C VAL A 107 0.96 1.11 -4.16
N SER A 108 0.49 0.35 -3.20
CA SER A 108 -0.83 0.56 -2.63
C SER A 108 -0.83 0.48 -1.10
N ALA A 109 -1.82 1.10 -0.50
CA ALA A 109 -2.15 1.03 0.92
C ALA A 109 -3.64 1.38 1.06
N HIS A 110 -4.27 1.01 2.18
CA HIS A 110 -5.58 1.56 2.49
C HIS A 110 -5.46 2.87 3.28
N TRP A 111 -6.51 3.69 3.27
CA TRP A 111 -6.46 5.00 3.93
C TRP A 111 -7.62 5.26 4.90
N ASP A 112 -8.65 4.41 4.88
CA ASP A 112 -9.74 4.42 5.85
C ASP A 112 -9.30 3.88 7.22
N SER A 113 -10.17 3.99 8.19
CA SER A 113 -9.96 3.52 9.56
C SER A 113 -11.06 2.56 9.98
N ARG A 114 -10.69 1.56 10.79
CA ARG A 114 -11.64 0.64 11.39
C ARG A 114 -12.63 1.41 12.29
N PRO A 115 -13.94 1.22 12.12
CA PRO A 115 -14.95 1.90 12.92
C PRO A 115 -15.10 1.32 14.34
N TRP A 116 -14.48 0.19 14.62
CA TRP A 116 -14.58 -0.52 15.90
C TRP A 116 -13.21 -0.94 16.43
N ALA A 117 -12.92 -0.61 17.68
CA ALA A 117 -11.72 -1.10 18.37
C ALA A 117 -11.98 -2.49 18.99
N ASP A 118 -12.50 -3.43 18.21
CA ASP A 118 -12.97 -4.74 18.65
C ASP A 118 -11.85 -5.67 19.18
N ASN A 119 -10.60 -5.33 18.92
CA ASN A 119 -9.41 -5.99 19.46
C ASN A 119 -8.77 -5.24 20.65
N ASP A 120 -9.39 -4.14 21.15
CA ASP A 120 -8.88 -3.44 22.32
C ASP A 120 -9.02 -4.33 23.57
N PRO A 121 -7.99 -4.46 24.42
CA PRO A 121 -8.09 -5.20 25.68
C PRO A 121 -9.20 -4.73 26.60
N ASP A 122 -9.57 -3.45 26.51
CA ASP A 122 -10.70 -2.84 27.22
C ASP A 122 -11.96 -2.95 26.37
N SER A 123 -12.82 -3.92 26.70
CA SER A 123 -14.06 -4.17 25.98
C SER A 123 -15.05 -3.00 25.99
N THR A 124 -14.90 -2.02 26.88
CA THR A 124 -15.74 -0.82 26.88
C THR A 124 -15.47 0.10 25.70
N LYS A 125 -14.31 -0.06 25.03
CA LYS A 125 -13.89 0.68 23.84
C LYS A 125 -14.24 0.03 22.53
N HIS A 126 -14.75 -1.19 22.53
CA HIS A 126 -14.98 -1.96 21.30
C HIS A 126 -15.88 -1.25 20.27
N ASN A 127 -16.74 -0.32 20.71
CA ASN A 127 -17.58 0.46 19.80
C ASN A 127 -16.99 1.82 19.43
N GLU A 128 -15.76 2.12 19.86
CA GLU A 128 -15.06 3.35 19.50
C GLU A 128 -14.24 3.14 18.22
N PRO A 129 -14.14 4.17 17.35
CA PRO A 129 -13.32 4.06 16.14
C PRO A 129 -11.83 4.05 16.46
N VAL A 130 -11.04 3.33 15.66
CA VAL A 130 -9.58 3.29 15.78
C VAL A 130 -8.97 4.51 15.10
N MET A 131 -7.94 5.12 15.72
CA MET A 131 -7.19 6.23 15.10
C MET A 131 -6.42 5.80 13.85
N ALA A 132 -6.07 4.54 13.74
CA ALA A 132 -5.45 3.93 12.56
C ALA A 132 -4.15 4.63 12.09
N ALA A 133 -3.25 4.91 13.04
CA ALA A 133 -1.95 5.52 12.71
C ALA A 133 -1.02 4.55 11.97
N ASN A 134 -0.96 3.29 12.44
CA ASN A 134 -0.19 2.24 11.80
C ASN A 134 -1.02 1.57 10.70
N ASP A 135 -2.23 1.20 11.03
CA ASP A 135 -3.20 0.50 10.19
C ASP A 135 -4.05 1.53 9.41
N GLY A 136 -3.65 1.77 8.27
CA GLY A 136 -3.78 2.48 7.07
C GLY A 136 -2.86 3.69 6.93
N ALA A 137 -2.76 4.61 7.88
CA ALA A 137 -2.04 5.87 7.66
C ALA A 137 -0.54 5.70 7.43
N SER A 138 0.12 4.69 8.01
CA SER A 138 1.55 4.47 7.81
C SER A 138 1.88 4.09 6.36
N GLY A 139 1.10 3.22 5.73
CA GLY A 139 1.30 2.84 4.33
C GLY A 139 1.11 4.02 3.38
N VAL A 140 0.06 4.82 3.58
CA VAL A 140 -0.18 6.05 2.81
C VAL A 140 0.97 7.05 3.00
N ALA A 141 1.47 7.20 4.22
CA ALA A 141 2.59 8.10 4.51
C ALA A 141 3.88 7.69 3.78
N VAL A 142 4.18 6.38 3.70
CA VAL A 142 5.30 5.87 2.91
C VAL A 142 5.11 6.18 1.43
N MET A 143 3.90 6.01 0.89
CA MET A 143 3.59 6.34 -0.51
C MET A 143 3.77 7.83 -0.81
N LEU A 144 3.33 8.72 0.08
CA LEU A 144 3.51 10.16 -0.05
C LEU A 144 4.99 10.56 -0.05
N GLU A 145 5.79 9.96 0.83
CA GLU A 145 7.23 10.20 0.86
C GLU A 145 7.94 9.66 -0.38
N LEU A 146 7.57 8.48 -0.87
CA LEU A 146 8.07 7.96 -2.15
C LEU A 146 7.72 8.89 -3.31
N ALA A 147 6.49 9.39 -3.38
CA ALA A 147 6.07 10.34 -4.41
C ALA A 147 6.90 11.63 -4.35
N ARG A 148 7.15 12.14 -3.14
CA ARG A 148 7.97 13.34 -2.92
C ARG A 148 9.39 13.14 -3.42
N VAL A 149 10.07 12.06 -3.02
CA VAL A 149 11.47 11.83 -3.39
C VAL A 149 11.64 11.49 -4.87
N LEU A 150 10.75 10.72 -5.46
CA LEU A 150 10.78 10.39 -6.88
C LEU A 150 10.60 11.64 -7.74
N SER A 151 9.70 12.54 -7.35
CA SER A 151 9.43 13.77 -8.07
C SER A 151 10.57 14.80 -7.98
N ALA A 152 11.28 14.82 -6.84
CA ALA A 152 12.40 15.74 -6.61
C ALA A 152 13.69 15.31 -7.32
N ASP A 153 14.03 14.02 -7.27
CA ASP A 153 15.34 13.52 -7.73
C ASP A 153 15.39 13.25 -9.25
N LYS A 154 14.27 12.87 -9.85
CA LYS A 154 14.13 12.56 -11.30
C LYS A 154 15.17 11.55 -11.83
N LYS A 155 15.77 10.75 -10.97
CA LYS A 155 16.76 9.71 -11.33
C LYS A 155 16.12 8.42 -11.80
N LEU A 156 14.84 8.20 -11.50
CA LEU A 156 14.13 7.04 -12.04
C LEU A 156 14.06 7.14 -13.56
N SER A 157 14.27 6.02 -14.23
CA SER A 157 14.16 5.97 -15.68
C SER A 157 12.82 6.52 -16.16
N LYS A 158 12.84 7.29 -17.25
CA LYS A 158 11.62 7.82 -17.89
C LYS A 158 10.69 6.73 -18.40
N ASP A 159 11.21 5.51 -18.56
CA ASP A 159 10.44 4.34 -19.01
C ASP A 159 9.70 3.64 -17.87
N ILE A 160 9.94 4.08 -16.62
CA ILE A 160 9.29 3.52 -15.44
C ILE A 160 8.29 4.52 -14.87
N GLY A 161 7.06 4.07 -14.70
CA GLY A 161 5.99 4.77 -14.01
C GLY A 161 5.62 4.07 -12.71
N VAL A 162 5.12 4.84 -11.75
CA VAL A 162 4.60 4.32 -10.48
C VAL A 162 3.19 4.87 -10.29
N ASP A 163 2.24 3.97 -10.04
CA ASP A 163 0.90 4.32 -9.60
C ASP A 163 0.76 4.04 -8.11
N PHE A 164 0.49 5.09 -7.36
CA PHE A 164 0.14 4.99 -5.96
C PHE A 164 -1.37 4.90 -5.85
N VAL A 165 -1.89 3.81 -5.28
CA VAL A 165 -3.32 3.61 -5.11
C VAL A 165 -3.65 3.54 -3.62
N CYS A 166 -4.42 4.51 -3.13
CA CYS A 166 -4.98 4.47 -1.80
C CYS A 166 -6.36 3.82 -1.89
N PHE A 167 -6.49 2.60 -1.37
CA PHE A 167 -7.75 1.89 -1.31
C PHE A 167 -8.60 2.38 -0.14
N ASP A 168 -9.90 2.46 -0.36
CA ASP A 168 -10.87 2.87 0.63
C ASP A 168 -11.74 1.69 1.08
N ALA A 169 -12.46 1.85 2.19
CA ALA A 169 -13.37 0.84 2.73
C ALA A 169 -12.71 -0.55 2.88
N GLU A 170 -11.48 -0.55 3.37
CA GLU A 170 -10.71 -1.77 3.59
C GLU A 170 -11.11 -2.41 4.91
N ASP A 171 -11.19 -1.61 5.98
CA ASP A 171 -11.14 -2.06 7.37
C ASP A 171 -12.51 -1.98 8.09
N SER A 172 -13.58 -2.14 7.33
CA SER A 172 -14.96 -2.18 7.86
C SER A 172 -15.59 -3.57 7.75
N GLY A 173 -14.76 -4.60 7.64
CA GLY A 173 -15.17 -5.98 7.51
C GLY A 173 -15.47 -6.66 8.85
N LYS A 174 -15.97 -7.89 8.78
CA LYS A 174 -16.32 -8.73 9.92
C LYS A 174 -15.56 -10.05 9.86
N ASP A 175 -15.01 -10.47 10.97
CA ASP A 175 -14.35 -11.76 11.10
C ASP A 175 -15.28 -12.92 10.68
N GLY A 176 -14.74 -13.81 9.83
CA GLY A 176 -15.47 -14.94 9.28
C GLY A 176 -16.32 -14.62 8.05
N ASP A 177 -16.26 -13.37 7.53
CA ASP A 177 -16.84 -12.95 6.27
C ASP A 177 -15.78 -12.27 5.43
N ASP A 178 -14.99 -13.07 4.69
CA ASP A 178 -13.84 -12.59 3.91
C ASP A 178 -14.26 -11.59 2.82
N ASP A 179 -15.47 -11.69 2.28
CA ASP A 179 -15.98 -10.81 1.25
C ASP A 179 -16.34 -9.40 1.78
N SER A 180 -16.40 -9.23 3.09
CA SER A 180 -16.74 -7.95 3.75
C SER A 180 -15.54 -7.00 3.88
N TRP A 181 -14.32 -7.48 3.65
CA TRP A 181 -13.08 -6.71 3.77
C TRP A 181 -12.62 -6.15 2.43
N ALA A 182 -11.77 -5.12 2.46
CA ALA A 182 -11.10 -4.56 1.29
C ALA A 182 -12.04 -4.20 0.13
N LEU A 183 -13.23 -3.67 0.44
CA LEU A 183 -14.29 -3.43 -0.55
C LEU A 183 -13.85 -2.51 -1.68
N GLY A 184 -13.07 -1.46 -1.38
CA GLY A 184 -12.53 -0.57 -2.40
C GLY A 184 -11.53 -1.26 -3.33
N ALA A 185 -10.68 -2.15 -2.79
CA ALA A 185 -9.74 -2.93 -3.60
C ALA A 185 -10.48 -3.96 -4.46
N GLN A 186 -11.52 -4.61 -3.94
CA GLN A 186 -12.39 -5.50 -4.71
C GLN A 186 -13.04 -4.75 -5.88
N TYR A 187 -13.58 -3.55 -5.61
CA TYR A 187 -14.17 -2.71 -6.65
C TYR A 187 -13.14 -2.31 -7.70
N PHE A 188 -11.95 -1.91 -7.28
CA PHE A 188 -10.85 -1.56 -8.18
C PHE A 188 -10.46 -2.73 -9.08
N ALA A 189 -10.35 -3.94 -8.53
CA ALA A 189 -10.02 -5.14 -9.29
C ALA A 189 -11.08 -5.47 -10.36
N ALA A 190 -12.36 -5.27 -10.03
CA ALA A 190 -13.49 -5.51 -10.95
C ALA A 190 -13.63 -4.39 -12.00
N HIS A 191 -13.16 -3.18 -11.72
CA HIS A 191 -13.33 -1.98 -12.54
C HIS A 191 -11.99 -1.27 -12.76
N GLN A 192 -10.99 -2.01 -13.21
CA GLN A 192 -9.65 -1.44 -13.43
C GLN A 192 -9.74 -0.24 -14.38
N PRO A 193 -9.03 0.87 -14.05
CA PRO A 193 -8.95 2.02 -14.95
C PRO A 193 -8.36 1.62 -16.30
N GLU A 194 -9.00 2.05 -17.38
CA GLU A 194 -8.53 1.79 -18.72
C GLU A 194 -7.09 2.32 -18.95
N GLY A 195 -6.28 1.53 -19.66
CA GLY A 195 -4.91 1.89 -20.03
C GLY A 195 -3.88 1.73 -18.91
N LEU A 196 -4.26 1.23 -17.72
CA LEU A 196 -3.34 0.88 -16.65
C LEU A 196 -3.10 -0.62 -16.60
N SER A 197 -1.83 -0.99 -16.60
CA SER A 197 -1.38 -2.36 -16.33
C SER A 197 -0.04 -2.30 -15.59
N TRP A 198 0.21 -3.26 -14.72
CA TRP A 198 1.39 -3.24 -13.86
C TRP A 198 2.19 -4.53 -14.01
N ASN A 199 3.51 -4.40 -14.00
CA ASN A 199 4.42 -5.54 -13.99
C ASN A 199 4.34 -6.30 -12.66
N TYR A 200 4.17 -5.56 -11.56
CA TYR A 200 3.89 -6.08 -10.22
C TYR A 200 3.33 -4.98 -9.32
N GLY A 201 2.79 -5.40 -8.18
CA GLY A 201 2.31 -4.51 -7.12
C GLY A 201 2.97 -4.79 -5.77
N ILE A 202 3.05 -3.77 -4.95
CA ILE A 202 3.48 -3.83 -3.55
C ILE A 202 2.38 -3.18 -2.71
N LEU A 203 1.81 -3.94 -1.77
CA LEU A 203 0.87 -3.44 -0.78
C LEU A 203 1.63 -3.14 0.51
N LEU A 204 1.40 -1.95 1.06
CA LEU A 204 1.97 -1.48 2.32
C LEU A 204 0.86 -1.42 3.37
N ASP A 205 0.95 -2.27 4.35
CA ASP A 205 0.00 -2.33 5.45
C ASP A 205 0.73 -2.49 6.78
N MET A 206 0.33 -1.70 7.80
CA MET A 206 0.94 -1.69 9.14
C MET A 206 2.48 -1.56 9.13
N VAL A 207 3.02 -0.66 8.32
CA VAL A 207 4.48 -0.53 8.10
C VAL A 207 5.19 0.45 9.03
N GLY A 208 4.47 1.10 9.95
CA GLY A 208 5.00 2.13 10.85
C GLY A 208 5.14 1.71 12.31
N GLY A 209 4.89 0.45 12.65
CA GLY A 209 4.96 -0.04 14.03
C GLY A 209 6.39 -0.06 14.59
N GLN A 210 6.58 0.33 15.84
CA GLN A 210 7.87 0.24 16.50
C GLN A 210 8.33 -1.21 16.61
N GLY A 211 9.54 -1.51 16.11
CA GLY A 211 10.10 -2.86 16.13
C GLY A 211 9.43 -3.83 15.15
N ALA A 212 8.69 -3.31 14.18
CA ALA A 212 8.05 -4.14 13.17
C ALA A 212 9.06 -5.04 12.45
N GLN A 213 8.68 -6.27 12.18
CA GLN A 213 9.40 -7.21 11.33
C GLN A 213 8.48 -7.67 10.21
N PHE A 214 9.00 -7.69 8.99
CA PHE A 214 8.24 -8.02 7.79
C PHE A 214 8.61 -9.43 7.33
N TYR A 215 7.70 -10.37 7.54
CA TYR A 215 7.85 -11.75 7.09
C TYR A 215 7.36 -11.89 5.64
N ARG A 216 7.78 -12.95 4.97
CA ARG A 216 7.32 -13.24 3.61
C ARG A 216 5.87 -13.74 3.68
N GLU A 217 4.96 -12.95 3.17
CA GLU A 217 3.54 -13.27 3.19
C GLU A 217 3.23 -14.44 2.22
N GLY A 218 2.39 -15.38 2.66
CA GLY A 218 2.18 -16.67 1.99
C GLY A 218 1.60 -16.55 0.59
N MET A 219 0.57 -15.71 0.38
CA MET A 219 -0.03 -15.50 -0.95
C MET A 219 0.96 -14.82 -1.90
N SER A 220 1.72 -13.83 -1.41
CA SER A 220 2.79 -13.17 -2.15
C SER A 220 3.88 -14.15 -2.57
N MET A 221 4.26 -15.08 -1.69
CA MET A 221 5.21 -16.15 -2.01
C MET A 221 4.66 -17.12 -3.05
N GLN A 222 3.38 -17.43 -3.00
CA GLN A 222 2.73 -18.32 -3.96
C GLN A 222 2.66 -17.71 -5.37
N TYR A 223 2.30 -16.44 -5.48
CA TYR A 223 2.00 -15.80 -6.78
C TYR A 223 3.13 -14.90 -7.32
N ALA A 224 3.99 -14.37 -6.46
CA ALA A 224 5.00 -13.37 -6.80
C ALA A 224 6.34 -13.55 -6.05
N SER A 225 6.76 -14.78 -5.81
CA SER A 225 7.95 -15.09 -5.00
C SER A 225 9.23 -14.39 -5.49
N SER A 226 9.38 -14.18 -6.80
CA SER A 226 10.52 -13.46 -7.36
C SER A 226 10.53 -11.99 -6.97
N ILE A 227 9.35 -11.37 -6.88
CA ILE A 227 9.20 -9.97 -6.45
C ILE A 227 9.44 -9.84 -4.95
N VAL A 228 8.91 -10.76 -4.13
CA VAL A 228 9.20 -10.81 -2.69
C VAL A 228 10.71 -10.86 -2.47
N ARG A 229 11.41 -11.81 -3.10
CA ARG A 229 12.89 -11.91 -3.00
C ARG A 229 13.60 -10.64 -3.45
N LYS A 230 13.12 -9.97 -4.50
CA LYS A 230 13.66 -8.69 -4.97
C LYS A 230 13.53 -7.60 -3.90
N VAL A 231 12.36 -7.47 -3.25
CA VAL A 231 12.11 -6.48 -2.19
C VAL A 231 12.98 -6.78 -0.98
N TRP A 232 13.04 -8.03 -0.50
CA TRP A 232 13.87 -8.44 0.63
C TRP A 232 15.35 -8.20 0.37
N ARG A 233 15.84 -8.49 -0.83
CA ARG A 233 17.22 -8.16 -1.24
C ARG A 233 17.47 -6.66 -1.21
N ALA A 234 16.56 -5.85 -1.75
CA ALA A 234 16.69 -4.40 -1.71
C ALA A 234 16.75 -3.86 -0.27
N ALA A 235 15.93 -4.40 0.63
CA ALA A 235 15.98 -4.04 2.05
C ALA A 235 17.32 -4.36 2.70
N ARG A 236 17.88 -5.56 2.46
CA ARG A 236 19.23 -5.93 2.95
C ARG A 236 20.30 -5.02 2.38
N GLN A 237 20.29 -4.75 1.08
CA GLN A 237 21.24 -3.85 0.43
C GLN A 237 21.17 -2.42 0.97
N ALA A 238 19.99 -1.98 1.38
CA ALA A 238 19.77 -0.68 2.02
C ALA A 238 20.16 -0.66 3.51
N GLY A 239 20.58 -1.79 4.10
CA GLY A 239 20.98 -1.88 5.50
C GLY A 239 19.85 -2.21 6.48
N TYR A 240 18.66 -2.60 5.98
CA TYR A 240 17.48 -2.90 6.80
C TYR A 240 17.16 -4.39 6.90
N GLY A 241 18.13 -5.27 6.62
CA GLY A 241 17.91 -6.72 6.61
C GLY A 241 17.40 -7.30 7.93
N SER A 242 17.72 -6.68 9.07
CA SER A 242 17.21 -7.10 10.39
C SER A 242 15.68 -6.96 10.54
N PHE A 243 15.05 -6.10 9.74
CA PHE A 243 13.59 -5.91 9.73
C PHE A 243 12.90 -6.81 8.69
N PHE A 244 13.66 -7.46 7.82
CA PHE A 244 13.19 -8.31 6.73
C PHE A 244 13.83 -9.70 6.84
N PRO A 245 13.45 -10.52 7.85
CA PRO A 245 13.96 -11.88 7.98
C PRO A 245 13.58 -12.72 6.75
N ASN A 246 14.36 -13.79 6.51
CA ASN A 246 14.10 -14.70 5.38
C ASN A 246 13.07 -15.78 5.71
N ASP A 247 12.34 -15.61 6.79
CA ASP A 247 11.31 -16.54 7.24
C ASP A 247 9.96 -16.21 6.60
N ASP A 248 9.15 -17.23 6.40
CA ASP A 248 7.77 -17.11 5.92
C ASP A 248 6.87 -16.80 7.13
N GLY A 249 5.90 -15.88 6.96
CA GLY A 249 4.92 -15.51 7.98
C GLY A 249 3.68 -16.37 7.95
#